data_25376374dabe5f0638d1482f51e9ca44
#
_entry.id   25376374dabe5f0638d1482f51e9ca44
#
_cell.length_a   1.000
_cell.length_b   1.000
_cell.length_c   1.000
_cell.angle_alpha   90.00
_cell.angle_beta   90.00
_cell.angle_gamma   90.00
#
_symmetry.space_group_name_H-M   'P 1'
#
loop_
_entity.id
_entity.type
_entity.pdbx_description
1 polymer ?
#
loop_
_entity_poly.entity_id
_entity_poly.type
_entity_poly.pdbx_seq_one_letter_code
_entity_poly.pdbx_strand_id
1 'polypeptide(L)'
;MNNLKAMAEVIQKARRLLLCGHVMPDGDSLGSALALGLGLRLLGKEVTIVSSDPIPDLYQFLPGVETVIVGKVPEGDYDLLVAVDFSVQERLGSAPEAMLKKGLPVAVIDHHVNDRPFGHYNYVRTAAAATGEIIMDLLDLLQVDLELDIAINLYTAIVTDTGSFRYENTTSETHAKTARLLACGVPVSRLSNRIFGEQPLVSLKLLEAALGTLEVSPCGQIAWMSISGALIRSVEASDQHIEGLINYPRKIKGVELAIVFRELDEQRVKVSFRSKYQVDVNLLAGKFGGGGHVRASGCTVDGRLAQVKELILKEAKDLFREGSHGRHS
;
A
#
# COMPACT_ATOMS: atom_id res chain seq x y z
N MET A 1 -14.57 -5.26 17.72
CA MET A 1 -15.01 -6.67 17.72
C MET A 1 -13.86 -7.47 17.13
N ASN A 2 -13.07 -8.19 17.94
CA ASN A 2 -11.86 -8.91 17.48
C ASN A 2 -12.17 -10.38 17.11
N ASN A 3 -13.27 -10.61 16.38
CA ASN A 3 -13.65 -11.96 16.00
C ASN A 3 -14.10 -11.99 14.54
N LEU A 4 -13.35 -12.70 13.70
CA LEU A 4 -13.64 -12.82 12.26
C LEU A 4 -15.00 -13.49 11.98
N LYS A 5 -15.43 -14.41 12.86
CA LYS A 5 -16.77 -15.03 12.74
C LYS A 5 -17.89 -14.01 12.88
N ALA A 6 -17.76 -13.09 13.86
CA ALA A 6 -18.74 -12.02 14.04
C ALA A 6 -18.73 -11.05 12.84
N MET A 7 -17.57 -10.81 12.22
CA MET A 7 -17.48 -10.06 10.97
C MET A 7 -18.19 -10.79 9.82
N ALA A 8 -17.98 -12.10 9.69
CA ALA A 8 -18.70 -12.92 8.71
C ALA A 8 -20.22 -12.85 8.89
N GLU A 9 -20.72 -12.91 10.15
CA GLU A 9 -22.16 -12.79 10.44
C GLU A 9 -22.75 -11.44 10.03
N VAL A 10 -22.01 -10.35 10.26
CA VAL A 10 -22.43 -9.00 9.83
C VAL A 10 -22.53 -8.92 8.32
N ILE A 11 -21.49 -9.39 7.62
CA ILE A 11 -21.44 -9.41 6.15
C ILE A 11 -22.54 -10.33 5.59
N GLN A 12 -22.79 -11.48 6.24
CA GLN A 12 -23.80 -12.44 5.81
C GLN A 12 -25.24 -11.87 5.87
N LYS A 13 -25.51 -11.02 6.85
CA LYS A 13 -26.83 -10.35 7.01
C LYS A 13 -27.08 -9.26 5.97
N ALA A 14 -26.04 -8.59 5.49
CA ALA A 14 -26.16 -7.56 4.49
C ALA A 14 -26.48 -8.16 3.11
N ARG A 15 -27.35 -7.53 2.36
CA ARG A 15 -27.73 -7.93 0.99
C ARG A 15 -27.01 -7.07 -0.04
N ARG A 16 -26.98 -5.76 0.16
CA ARG A 16 -26.39 -4.76 -0.73
C ARG A 16 -25.14 -4.16 -0.09
N LEU A 17 -23.97 -4.56 -0.56
CA LEU A 17 -22.69 -4.17 0.03
C LEU A 17 -21.97 -3.18 -0.87
N LEU A 18 -21.40 -2.17 -0.24
CA LEU A 18 -20.44 -1.25 -0.85
C LEU A 18 -19.04 -1.64 -0.35
N LEU A 19 -18.13 -1.97 -1.24
CA LEU A 19 -16.74 -2.32 -0.91
C LEU A 19 -15.81 -1.21 -1.38
N CYS A 20 -14.79 -0.90 -0.59
CA CYS A 20 -13.72 -0.01 -1.00
C CYS A 20 -12.38 -0.42 -0.39
N GLY A 21 -11.31 -0.12 -1.11
CA GLY A 21 -9.96 -0.06 -0.61
C GLY A 21 -9.54 1.39 -0.35
N HIS A 22 -8.31 1.60 0.11
CA HIS A 22 -7.79 2.93 0.41
C HIS A 22 -7.48 3.79 -0.84
N VAL A 23 -7.31 5.12 -0.66
CA VAL A 23 -6.81 6.05 -1.69
C VAL A 23 -5.42 5.64 -2.15
N MET A 24 -5.11 5.90 -3.42
CA MET A 24 -3.90 5.38 -4.10
C MET A 24 -3.81 3.84 -3.92
N PRO A 25 -4.78 3.11 -4.49
CA PRO A 25 -4.93 1.69 -4.23
C PRO A 25 -3.71 0.89 -4.73
N ASP A 26 -3.24 -0.01 -3.90
CA ASP A 26 -2.18 -0.96 -4.22
C ASP A 26 -2.71 -2.38 -4.46
N GLY A 27 -1.81 -3.36 -4.54
CA GLY A 27 -2.18 -4.73 -4.85
C GLY A 27 -2.94 -5.43 -3.72
N ASP A 28 -2.66 -5.10 -2.44
CA ASP A 28 -3.39 -5.68 -1.31
C ASP A 28 -4.80 -5.09 -1.22
N SER A 29 -4.90 -3.78 -1.27
CA SER A 29 -6.17 -3.06 -1.21
C SER A 29 -7.13 -3.50 -2.32
N LEU A 30 -6.66 -3.49 -3.59
CA LEU A 30 -7.47 -3.90 -4.74
C LEU A 30 -7.75 -5.39 -4.76
N GLY A 31 -6.72 -6.21 -4.57
CA GLY A 31 -6.86 -7.67 -4.57
C GLY A 31 -7.84 -8.15 -3.49
N SER A 32 -7.74 -7.58 -2.29
CA SER A 32 -8.64 -7.88 -1.18
C SER A 32 -10.09 -7.47 -1.47
N ALA A 33 -10.31 -6.25 -2.00
CA ALA A 33 -11.65 -5.77 -2.33
C ALA A 33 -12.29 -6.59 -3.47
N LEU A 34 -11.52 -6.89 -4.52
CA LEU A 34 -11.99 -7.67 -5.66
C LEU A 34 -12.28 -9.12 -5.28
N ALA A 35 -11.37 -9.77 -4.53
CA ALA A 35 -11.58 -11.15 -4.07
C ALA A 35 -12.84 -11.28 -3.20
N LEU A 36 -13.00 -10.39 -2.22
CA LEU A 36 -14.19 -10.34 -1.38
C LEU A 36 -15.46 -10.10 -2.22
N GLY A 37 -15.38 -9.12 -3.14
CA GLY A 37 -16.52 -8.79 -4.00
C GLY A 37 -16.96 -9.94 -4.88
N LEU A 38 -16.03 -10.66 -5.52
CA LEU A 38 -16.33 -11.86 -6.31
C LEU A 38 -16.94 -12.94 -5.43
N GLY A 39 -16.33 -13.24 -4.27
CA GLY A 39 -16.87 -14.25 -3.36
C GLY A 39 -18.26 -13.93 -2.84
N LEU A 40 -18.57 -12.68 -2.53
CA LEU A 40 -19.90 -12.26 -2.09
C LEU A 40 -20.95 -12.33 -3.20
N ARG A 41 -20.55 -12.08 -4.46
CA ARG A 41 -21.44 -12.26 -5.62
C ARG A 41 -21.81 -13.73 -5.84
N LEU A 42 -20.87 -14.68 -5.59
CA LEU A 42 -21.19 -16.12 -5.62
C LEU A 42 -22.24 -16.51 -4.58
N LEU A 43 -22.32 -15.79 -3.45
CA LEU A 43 -23.36 -15.96 -2.44
C LEU A 43 -24.67 -15.22 -2.79
N GLY A 44 -24.82 -14.70 -3.99
CA GLY A 44 -26.02 -13.99 -4.46
C GLY A 44 -26.19 -12.59 -3.88
N LYS A 45 -25.13 -11.97 -3.35
CA LYS A 45 -25.17 -10.59 -2.82
C LYS A 45 -25.00 -9.56 -3.93
N GLU A 46 -25.63 -8.41 -3.75
CA GLU A 46 -25.45 -7.24 -4.62
C GLU A 46 -24.20 -6.46 -4.13
N VAL A 47 -23.14 -6.48 -4.92
CA VAL A 47 -21.85 -5.89 -4.51
C VAL A 47 -21.42 -4.81 -5.50
N THR A 48 -21.23 -3.62 -4.97
CA THR A 48 -20.62 -2.47 -5.66
C THR A 48 -19.21 -2.25 -5.10
N ILE A 49 -18.22 -2.20 -5.96
CA ILE A 49 -16.83 -1.91 -5.56
C ILE A 49 -16.49 -0.51 -6.05
N VAL A 50 -15.96 0.33 -5.16
CA VAL A 50 -15.61 1.72 -5.48
C VAL A 50 -14.15 1.99 -5.13
N SER A 51 -13.52 2.86 -5.93
CA SER A 51 -12.22 3.47 -5.63
C SER A 51 -12.34 4.98 -5.70
N SER A 52 -11.73 5.69 -4.78
CA SER A 52 -11.67 7.17 -4.86
C SER A 52 -10.72 7.63 -5.96
N ASP A 53 -9.63 6.91 -6.16
CA ASP A 53 -8.60 7.22 -7.15
C ASP A 53 -8.66 6.27 -8.36
N PRO A 54 -8.11 6.67 -9.51
CA PRO A 54 -7.94 5.79 -10.65
C PRO A 54 -7.15 4.52 -10.28
N ILE A 55 -7.54 3.40 -10.87
CA ILE A 55 -6.83 2.15 -10.69
C ILE A 55 -5.50 2.20 -11.46
N PRO A 56 -4.36 1.96 -10.81
CA PRO A 56 -3.07 1.94 -11.49
C PRO A 56 -3.03 0.92 -12.64
N ASP A 57 -2.34 1.28 -13.73
CA ASP A 57 -2.20 0.43 -14.92
C ASP A 57 -1.64 -0.95 -14.57
N LEU A 58 -0.77 -1.00 -13.56
CA LEU A 58 -0.17 -2.21 -13.03
C LEU A 58 -1.20 -3.26 -12.60
N TYR A 59 -2.38 -2.83 -12.14
CA TYR A 59 -3.43 -3.71 -11.60
C TYR A 59 -4.66 -3.88 -12.50
N GLN A 60 -4.65 -3.30 -13.71
CA GLN A 60 -5.75 -3.42 -14.67
C GLN A 60 -6.01 -4.86 -15.16
N PHE A 61 -5.11 -5.78 -14.86
CA PHE A 61 -5.27 -7.21 -15.19
C PHE A 61 -6.07 -8.02 -14.17
N LEU A 62 -6.36 -7.45 -13.01
CA LEU A 62 -7.04 -8.16 -11.93
C LEU A 62 -8.48 -8.54 -12.33
N PRO A 63 -8.91 -9.80 -12.10
CA PRO A 63 -10.28 -10.22 -12.38
C PRO A 63 -11.31 -9.35 -11.65
N GLY A 64 -12.28 -8.83 -12.40
CA GLY A 64 -13.34 -7.99 -11.86
C GLY A 64 -12.98 -6.50 -11.74
N VAL A 65 -11.76 -6.07 -12.09
CA VAL A 65 -11.32 -4.68 -12.00
C VAL A 65 -12.18 -3.75 -12.83
N GLU A 66 -12.69 -4.20 -13.97
CA GLU A 66 -13.58 -3.47 -14.87
C GLU A 66 -14.93 -3.10 -14.23
N THR A 67 -15.29 -3.75 -13.11
CA THR A 67 -16.50 -3.46 -12.35
C THR A 67 -16.29 -2.39 -11.27
N VAL A 68 -15.06 -1.95 -11.04
CA VAL A 68 -14.74 -0.93 -10.04
C VAL A 68 -15.17 0.45 -10.53
N ILE A 69 -15.95 1.14 -9.73
CA ILE A 69 -16.42 2.49 -10.04
C ILE A 69 -15.48 3.51 -9.40
N VAL A 70 -14.90 4.36 -10.23
CA VAL A 70 -13.91 5.34 -9.78
C VAL A 70 -14.54 6.70 -9.51
N GLY A 71 -14.14 7.34 -8.42
CA GLY A 71 -14.42 8.74 -8.08
C GLY A 71 -15.82 9.04 -7.56
N LYS A 72 -16.73 8.06 -7.55
CA LYS A 72 -18.11 8.25 -7.07
C LYS A 72 -18.69 6.96 -6.49
N VAL A 73 -19.67 7.11 -5.61
CA VAL A 73 -20.53 6.01 -5.19
C VAL A 73 -21.85 6.14 -5.96
N PRO A 74 -22.30 5.10 -6.68
CA PRO A 74 -23.61 5.10 -7.32
C PRO A 74 -24.74 5.33 -6.33
N GLU A 75 -25.82 5.96 -6.78
CA GLU A 75 -27.05 6.06 -5.99
C GLU A 75 -27.61 4.66 -5.70
N GLY A 76 -28.06 4.45 -4.49
CA GLY A 76 -28.63 3.17 -4.05
C GLY A 76 -28.69 3.07 -2.53
N ASP A 77 -29.52 2.15 -2.09
CA ASP A 77 -29.64 1.81 -0.67
C ASP A 77 -28.65 0.68 -0.37
N TYR A 78 -27.56 0.99 0.31
CA TYR A 78 -26.56 0.01 0.78
C TYR A 78 -26.84 -0.33 2.24
N ASP A 79 -26.63 -1.59 2.60
CA ASP A 79 -26.80 -2.09 3.96
C ASP A 79 -25.52 -1.95 4.79
N LEU A 80 -24.34 -2.07 4.12
CA LEU A 80 -23.03 -2.10 4.76
C LEU A 80 -21.95 -1.58 3.81
N LEU A 81 -21.09 -0.70 4.32
CA LEU A 81 -19.81 -0.39 3.72
C LEU A 81 -18.74 -1.35 4.31
N VAL A 82 -18.04 -2.07 3.47
CA VAL A 82 -16.86 -2.86 3.86
C VAL A 82 -15.60 -2.19 3.35
N ALA A 83 -14.82 -1.66 4.26
CA ALA A 83 -13.55 -1.02 4.00
C ALA A 83 -12.42 -2.04 4.26
N VAL A 84 -11.62 -2.34 3.24
CA VAL A 84 -10.52 -3.30 3.33
C VAL A 84 -9.19 -2.61 3.19
N ASP A 85 -8.22 -3.00 4.00
CA ASP A 85 -6.85 -2.51 3.99
C ASP A 85 -6.71 -1.03 4.36
N PHE A 86 -7.25 -0.65 5.50
CA PHE A 86 -7.29 0.73 5.97
C PHE A 86 -6.58 0.95 7.29
N SER A 87 -5.46 1.65 7.27
CA SER A 87 -4.76 2.06 8.50
C SER A 87 -5.50 3.19 9.24
N VAL A 88 -6.10 4.15 8.52
CA VAL A 88 -6.77 5.33 9.10
C VAL A 88 -7.93 5.77 8.21
N GLN A 89 -8.93 6.43 8.84
CA GLN A 89 -10.16 6.87 8.14
C GLN A 89 -9.88 7.88 7.00
N GLU A 90 -8.87 8.71 7.14
CA GLU A 90 -8.48 9.73 6.16
C GLU A 90 -8.10 9.13 4.80
N ARG A 91 -7.74 7.85 4.77
CA ARG A 91 -7.44 7.12 3.53
C ARG A 91 -8.67 6.58 2.79
N LEU A 92 -9.88 6.75 3.31
CA LEU A 92 -11.13 6.34 2.64
C LEU A 92 -11.34 7.09 1.31
N GLY A 93 -10.94 8.35 1.26
CA GLY A 93 -11.21 9.23 0.14
C GLY A 93 -12.66 9.73 0.09
N SER A 94 -12.92 10.68 -0.79
CA SER A 94 -14.17 11.46 -0.78
C SER A 94 -15.43 10.64 -1.09
N ALA A 95 -15.33 9.64 -1.95
CA ALA A 95 -16.51 8.89 -2.41
C ALA A 95 -17.09 8.00 -1.29
N PRO A 96 -16.33 7.08 -0.64
CA PRO A 96 -16.86 6.30 0.49
C PRO A 96 -17.13 7.16 1.75
N GLU A 97 -16.34 8.23 1.99
CA GLU A 97 -16.56 9.13 3.13
C GLU A 97 -17.94 9.80 3.09
N ALA A 98 -18.46 10.09 1.91
CA ALA A 98 -19.81 10.63 1.76
C ALA A 98 -20.89 9.65 2.27
N MET A 99 -20.65 8.34 2.20
CA MET A 99 -21.58 7.32 2.71
C MET A 99 -21.53 7.21 4.24
N LEU A 100 -20.36 7.43 4.85
CA LEU A 100 -20.25 7.57 6.31
C LEU A 100 -21.12 8.71 6.82
N LYS A 101 -21.07 9.87 6.18
CA LYS A 101 -21.85 11.05 6.52
C LYS A 101 -23.37 10.80 6.42
N LYS A 102 -23.80 9.83 5.61
CA LYS A 102 -25.19 9.37 5.51
C LYS A 102 -25.59 8.35 6.58
N GLY A 103 -24.66 7.93 7.46
CA GLY A 103 -24.92 6.99 8.54
C GLY A 103 -24.91 5.51 8.10
N LEU A 104 -24.30 5.17 6.95
CA LEU A 104 -24.15 3.78 6.52
C LEU A 104 -23.24 3.04 7.51
N PRO A 105 -23.68 1.87 8.05
CA PRO A 105 -22.81 1.03 8.89
C PRO A 105 -21.52 0.65 8.16
N VAL A 106 -20.40 0.63 8.89
CA VAL A 106 -19.06 0.34 8.36
C VAL A 106 -18.42 -0.84 9.04
N ALA A 107 -17.96 -1.78 8.24
CA ALA A 107 -17.08 -2.87 8.62
C ALA A 107 -15.67 -2.60 8.08
N VAL A 108 -14.66 -2.66 8.94
CA VAL A 108 -13.24 -2.51 8.58
C VAL A 108 -12.53 -3.84 8.74
N ILE A 109 -11.82 -4.25 7.71
CA ILE A 109 -10.97 -5.46 7.71
C ILE A 109 -9.57 -5.04 7.31
N ASP A 110 -8.58 -5.23 8.20
CA ASP A 110 -7.27 -4.65 8.05
C ASP A 110 -6.17 -5.48 8.73
N HIS A 111 -4.92 -5.30 8.31
CA HIS A 111 -3.75 -5.88 8.96
C HIS A 111 -2.79 -4.83 9.55
N HIS A 112 -3.03 -3.56 9.33
CA HIS A 112 -2.18 -2.48 9.84
C HIS A 112 -2.37 -2.28 11.36
N VAL A 113 -1.31 -1.81 12.02
CA VAL A 113 -1.42 -1.30 13.39
C VAL A 113 -2.26 -0.02 13.35
N ASN A 114 -3.39 -0.03 14.03
CA ASN A 114 -4.31 1.11 14.06
C ASN A 114 -4.79 1.37 15.49
N ASP A 115 -4.44 2.53 16.04
CA ASP A 115 -4.86 2.95 17.38
C ASP A 115 -6.24 3.63 17.40
N ARG A 116 -6.83 3.91 16.22
CA ARG A 116 -8.10 4.63 16.07
C ARG A 116 -9.04 3.91 15.11
N PRO A 117 -9.66 2.80 15.51
CA PRO A 117 -10.63 2.12 14.67
C PRO A 117 -11.84 3.04 14.42
N PHE A 118 -12.25 3.18 13.16
CA PHE A 118 -13.33 4.08 12.75
C PHE A 118 -14.63 3.38 12.33
N GLY A 119 -14.58 2.06 12.10
CA GLY A 119 -15.76 1.29 11.72
C GLY A 119 -16.68 0.98 12.90
N HIS A 120 -17.95 0.73 12.60
CA HIS A 120 -18.88 0.15 13.58
C HIS A 120 -18.47 -1.28 13.95
N TYR A 121 -17.90 -2.00 12.97
CA TYR A 121 -17.32 -3.32 13.13
C TYR A 121 -15.88 -3.27 12.65
N ASN A 122 -14.92 -3.67 13.49
CA ASN A 122 -13.51 -3.66 13.13
C ASN A 122 -12.91 -5.04 13.39
N TYR A 123 -12.23 -5.57 12.41
CA TYR A 123 -11.37 -6.73 12.54
C TYR A 123 -9.98 -6.41 12.02
N VAL A 124 -9.00 -6.39 12.92
CA VAL A 124 -7.61 -6.09 12.61
C VAL A 124 -6.74 -7.25 13.08
N ARG A 125 -5.93 -7.80 12.18
CA ARG A 125 -4.96 -8.85 12.49
C ARG A 125 -3.57 -8.44 12.02
N THR A 126 -2.84 -7.78 12.87
CA THR A 126 -1.49 -7.25 12.59
C THR A 126 -0.43 -8.33 12.34
N ALA A 127 -0.71 -9.59 12.67
CA ALA A 127 0.15 -10.74 12.34
C ALA A 127 -0.07 -11.27 10.92
N ALA A 128 -1.11 -10.83 10.21
CA ALA A 128 -1.31 -11.19 8.81
C ALA A 128 -0.31 -10.42 7.93
N ALA A 129 0.26 -11.10 6.94
CA ALA A 129 1.19 -10.48 6.02
C ALA A 129 0.52 -9.48 5.07
N ALA A 130 -0.78 -9.65 4.83
CA ALA A 130 -1.61 -8.85 3.94
C ALA A 130 -3.07 -8.94 4.39
N THR A 131 -3.88 -7.96 4.07
CA THR A 131 -5.34 -8.02 4.24
C THR A 131 -5.93 -9.18 3.42
N GLY A 132 -5.34 -9.51 2.27
CA GLY A 132 -5.72 -10.67 1.47
C GLY A 132 -5.71 -12.00 2.22
N GLU A 133 -4.82 -12.20 3.20
CA GLU A 133 -4.84 -13.39 4.06
C GLU A 133 -6.10 -13.44 4.95
N ILE A 134 -6.54 -12.28 5.43
CA ILE A 134 -7.74 -12.15 6.26
C ILE A 134 -9.00 -12.39 5.42
N ILE A 135 -9.02 -11.84 4.21
CA ILE A 135 -10.13 -12.04 3.26
C ILE A 135 -10.25 -13.52 2.89
N MET A 136 -9.14 -14.22 2.70
CA MET A 136 -9.17 -15.67 2.44
C MET A 136 -9.82 -16.45 3.59
N ASP A 137 -9.45 -16.15 4.84
CA ASP A 137 -10.06 -16.77 6.03
C ASP A 137 -11.55 -16.41 6.17
N LEU A 138 -11.92 -15.18 5.80
CA LEU A 138 -13.32 -14.74 5.79
C LEU A 138 -14.15 -15.50 4.75
N LEU A 139 -13.62 -15.68 3.55
CA LEU A 139 -14.27 -16.46 2.50
C LEU A 139 -14.44 -17.94 2.90
N ASP A 140 -13.44 -18.52 3.58
CA ASP A 140 -13.55 -19.87 4.17
C ASP A 140 -14.71 -19.94 5.20
N LEU A 141 -14.84 -18.93 6.09
CA LEU A 141 -15.94 -18.87 7.06
C LEU A 141 -17.31 -18.68 6.41
N LEU A 142 -17.36 -17.99 5.28
CA LEU A 142 -18.56 -17.80 4.47
C LEU A 142 -18.86 -18.99 3.56
N GLN A 143 -18.02 -20.02 3.58
CA GLN A 143 -18.14 -21.23 2.74
C GLN A 143 -18.14 -20.91 1.25
N VAL A 144 -17.29 -19.97 0.83
CA VAL A 144 -17.06 -19.62 -0.58
C VAL A 144 -15.89 -20.44 -1.11
N ASP A 145 -16.12 -21.17 -2.20
CA ASP A 145 -15.05 -21.85 -2.90
C ASP A 145 -14.10 -20.87 -3.58
N LEU A 146 -12.79 -21.11 -3.45
CA LEU A 146 -11.76 -20.28 -4.07
C LEU A 146 -11.66 -20.58 -5.57
N GLU A 147 -12.48 -19.92 -6.37
CA GLU A 147 -12.35 -19.93 -7.82
C GLU A 147 -11.07 -19.22 -8.27
N LEU A 148 -10.62 -19.51 -9.50
CA LEU A 148 -9.36 -18.97 -10.04
C LEU A 148 -9.27 -17.45 -9.96
N ASP A 149 -10.34 -16.72 -10.27
CA ASP A 149 -10.36 -15.26 -10.26
C ASP A 149 -10.21 -14.70 -8.85
N ILE A 150 -10.84 -15.32 -7.85
CA ILE A 150 -10.65 -14.99 -6.43
C ILE A 150 -9.21 -15.26 -6.02
N ALA A 151 -8.67 -16.43 -6.42
CA ALA A 151 -7.32 -16.83 -6.08
C ALA A 151 -6.25 -15.90 -6.71
N ILE A 152 -6.44 -15.41 -7.94
CA ILE A 152 -5.55 -14.41 -8.58
C ILE A 152 -5.52 -13.12 -7.78
N ASN A 153 -6.68 -12.62 -7.37
CA ASN A 153 -6.79 -11.40 -6.57
C ASN A 153 -6.12 -11.55 -5.21
N LEU A 154 -6.38 -12.62 -4.47
CA LEU A 154 -5.75 -12.91 -3.18
C LEU A 154 -4.24 -13.13 -3.30
N TYR A 155 -3.80 -13.84 -4.35
CA TYR A 155 -2.37 -14.01 -4.61
C TYR A 155 -1.69 -12.67 -4.86
N THR A 156 -2.32 -11.79 -5.65
CA THR A 156 -1.77 -10.44 -5.90
C THR A 156 -1.68 -9.64 -4.61
N ALA A 157 -2.71 -9.66 -3.77
CA ALA A 157 -2.71 -9.02 -2.46
C ALA A 157 -1.51 -9.47 -1.62
N ILE A 158 -1.34 -10.77 -1.44
CA ILE A 158 -0.27 -11.34 -0.60
C ILE A 158 1.11 -11.09 -1.20
N VAL A 159 1.29 -11.27 -2.51
CA VAL A 159 2.60 -11.17 -3.13
C VAL A 159 3.12 -9.73 -3.20
N THR A 160 2.23 -8.75 -3.35
CA THR A 160 2.61 -7.33 -3.35
C THR A 160 3.02 -6.88 -1.97
N ASP A 161 2.24 -7.17 -0.94
CA ASP A 161 2.49 -6.71 0.42
C ASP A 161 3.66 -7.44 1.12
N THR A 162 3.98 -8.65 0.69
CA THR A 162 5.19 -9.38 1.11
C THR A 162 6.43 -9.06 0.27
N GLY A 163 6.31 -8.19 -0.74
CA GLY A 163 7.39 -7.88 -1.69
C GLY A 163 7.91 -9.15 -2.38
N SER A 164 7.01 -10.01 -2.82
CA SER A 164 7.32 -11.34 -3.36
C SER A 164 8.01 -12.25 -2.33
N PHE A 165 7.42 -12.31 -1.13
CA PHE A 165 7.87 -13.16 0.00
C PHE A 165 9.28 -12.81 0.54
N ARG A 166 9.72 -11.56 0.36
CA ARG A 166 11.05 -11.11 0.80
C ARG A 166 11.03 -10.24 2.06
N TYR A 167 9.86 -9.79 2.49
CA TYR A 167 9.73 -8.93 3.66
C TYR A 167 9.53 -9.75 4.93
N GLU A 168 9.82 -9.12 6.08
CA GLU A 168 9.77 -9.75 7.40
C GLU A 168 8.35 -10.18 7.82
N ASN A 169 7.31 -9.61 7.21
CA ASN A 169 5.91 -10.01 7.43
C ASN A 169 5.57 -11.38 6.81
N THR A 170 6.44 -11.94 5.97
CA THR A 170 6.25 -13.28 5.38
C THR A 170 6.37 -14.37 6.43
N THR A 171 5.32 -15.17 6.62
CA THR A 171 5.24 -16.22 7.63
C THR A 171 5.01 -17.60 7.00
N SER A 172 5.06 -18.65 7.82
CA SER A 172 4.67 -20.00 7.37
C SER A 172 3.19 -20.07 6.98
N GLU A 173 2.32 -19.30 7.64
CA GLU A 173 0.89 -19.17 7.31
C GLU A 173 0.71 -18.53 5.93
N THR A 174 1.47 -17.47 5.63
CA THR A 174 1.52 -16.84 4.30
C THR A 174 1.80 -17.84 3.20
N HIS A 175 2.84 -18.68 3.39
CA HIS A 175 3.18 -19.72 2.41
C HIS A 175 2.12 -20.83 2.32
N ALA A 176 1.53 -21.24 3.43
CA ALA A 176 0.45 -22.24 3.43
C ALA A 176 -0.79 -21.75 2.67
N LYS A 177 -1.19 -20.49 2.89
CA LYS A 177 -2.29 -19.85 2.15
C LYS A 177 -1.95 -19.71 0.67
N THR A 178 -0.74 -19.25 0.37
CA THR A 178 -0.28 -19.15 -1.02
C THR A 178 -0.31 -20.51 -1.73
N ALA A 179 0.11 -21.61 -1.08
CA ALA A 179 0.05 -22.94 -1.64
C ALA A 179 -1.40 -23.35 -2.02
N ARG A 180 -2.40 -22.98 -1.20
CA ARG A 180 -3.82 -23.20 -1.53
C ARG A 180 -4.24 -22.41 -2.77
N LEU A 181 -3.82 -21.15 -2.89
CA LEU A 181 -4.11 -20.31 -4.06
C LEU A 181 -3.48 -20.90 -5.33
N LEU A 182 -2.24 -21.41 -5.24
CA LEU A 182 -1.58 -22.08 -6.37
C LEU A 182 -2.33 -23.35 -6.80
N ALA A 183 -2.90 -24.08 -5.86
CA ALA A 183 -3.73 -25.25 -6.17
C ALA A 183 -5.00 -24.88 -6.97
N CYS A 184 -5.49 -23.63 -6.89
CA CYS A 184 -6.56 -23.12 -7.73
C CYS A 184 -6.11 -22.79 -9.18
N GLY A 185 -4.82 -22.96 -9.51
CA GLY A 185 -4.31 -22.75 -10.86
C GLY A 185 -3.77 -21.34 -11.14
N VAL A 186 -3.44 -20.55 -10.11
CA VAL A 186 -2.89 -19.20 -10.26
C VAL A 186 -1.65 -19.20 -11.19
N PRO A 187 -1.63 -18.39 -12.26
CA PRO A 187 -0.54 -18.36 -13.25
C PRO A 187 0.65 -17.52 -12.74
N VAL A 188 1.39 -18.04 -11.75
CA VAL A 188 2.44 -17.32 -11.00
C VAL A 188 3.43 -16.59 -11.90
N SER A 189 3.98 -17.28 -12.91
CA SER A 189 4.98 -16.65 -13.81
C SER A 189 4.43 -15.41 -14.51
N ARG A 190 3.19 -15.51 -15.00
CA ARG A 190 2.52 -14.39 -15.69
C ARG A 190 2.26 -13.21 -14.74
N LEU A 191 1.78 -13.49 -13.52
CA LEU A 191 1.51 -12.46 -12.52
C LEU A 191 2.80 -11.82 -12.02
N SER A 192 3.83 -12.63 -11.72
CA SER A 192 5.14 -12.13 -11.29
C SER A 192 5.77 -11.22 -12.33
N ASN A 193 5.70 -11.58 -13.60
CA ASN A 193 6.21 -10.74 -14.69
C ASN A 193 5.44 -9.41 -14.74
N ARG A 194 4.11 -9.45 -14.68
CA ARG A 194 3.29 -8.22 -14.70
C ARG A 194 3.56 -7.31 -13.51
N ILE A 195 3.64 -7.88 -12.31
CA ILE A 195 3.74 -7.08 -11.07
C ILE A 195 5.18 -6.58 -10.85
N PHE A 196 6.19 -7.38 -11.17
CA PHE A 196 7.58 -7.10 -10.80
C PHE A 196 8.56 -7.07 -11.97
N GLY A 197 8.23 -7.68 -13.09
CA GLY A 197 9.13 -7.88 -14.23
C GLY A 197 8.95 -6.87 -15.35
N GLU A 198 7.72 -6.38 -15.57
CA GLU A 198 7.42 -5.45 -16.65
C GLU A 198 7.38 -4.01 -16.13
N GLN A 199 8.07 -3.13 -16.83
CA GLN A 199 8.03 -1.69 -16.57
C GLN A 199 7.92 -0.91 -17.88
N PRO A 200 7.14 0.18 -17.94
CA PRO A 200 7.15 1.07 -19.10
C PRO A 200 8.57 1.60 -19.36
N LEU A 201 8.93 1.76 -20.64
CA LEU A 201 10.24 2.31 -21.02
C LEU A 201 10.52 3.67 -20.36
N VAL A 202 9.48 4.49 -20.17
CA VAL A 202 9.57 5.78 -19.48
C VAL A 202 10.04 5.61 -18.02
N SER A 203 9.61 4.56 -17.31
CA SER A 203 10.08 4.27 -15.95
C SER A 203 11.57 3.95 -15.92
N LEU A 204 12.08 3.20 -16.92
CA LEU A 204 13.50 2.88 -17.04
C LEU A 204 14.33 4.12 -17.38
N LYS A 205 13.85 4.99 -18.26
CA LYS A 205 14.50 6.28 -18.55
C LYS A 205 14.51 7.20 -17.34
N LEU A 206 13.41 7.25 -16.57
CA LEU A 206 13.36 8.00 -15.33
C LEU A 206 14.33 7.43 -14.29
N LEU A 207 14.41 6.10 -14.18
CA LEU A 207 15.38 5.43 -13.29
C LEU A 207 16.83 5.79 -13.67
N GLU A 208 17.19 5.71 -14.95
CA GLU A 208 18.52 6.11 -15.44
C GLU A 208 18.85 7.54 -15.00
N ALA A 209 17.95 8.48 -15.29
CA ALA A 209 18.13 9.89 -14.94
C ALA A 209 18.19 10.11 -13.42
N ALA A 210 17.35 9.41 -12.65
CA ALA A 210 17.35 9.49 -11.18
C ALA A 210 18.64 8.90 -10.58
N LEU A 211 19.16 7.79 -11.11
CA LEU A 211 20.43 7.21 -10.69
C LEU A 211 21.62 8.13 -10.96
N GLY A 212 21.55 8.97 -12.00
CA GLY A 212 22.52 10.04 -12.23
C GLY A 212 22.62 11.06 -11.10
N THR A 213 21.62 11.16 -10.23
CA THR A 213 21.60 12.06 -9.06
C THR A 213 21.93 11.34 -7.74
N LEU A 214 22.28 10.04 -7.81
CA LEU A 214 22.52 9.22 -6.62
C LEU A 214 23.76 9.71 -5.87
N GLU A 215 23.57 9.98 -4.60
CA GLU A 215 24.63 10.35 -3.68
C GLU A 215 24.61 9.45 -2.44
N VAL A 216 25.77 9.24 -1.85
CA VAL A 216 25.94 8.46 -0.61
C VAL A 216 26.69 9.29 0.41
N SER A 217 26.27 9.25 1.66
CA SER A 217 26.95 9.96 2.75
C SER A 217 28.36 9.41 2.97
N PRO A 218 29.30 10.23 3.52
CA PRO A 218 30.67 9.76 3.80
C PRO A 218 30.74 8.53 4.73
N CYS A 219 29.76 8.35 5.60
CA CYS A 219 29.68 7.15 6.47
C CYS A 219 29.09 5.93 5.76
N GLY A 220 28.63 6.05 4.52
CA GLY A 220 28.05 4.95 3.73
C GLY A 220 26.66 4.48 4.16
N GLN A 221 26.06 5.11 5.19
CA GLN A 221 24.80 4.63 5.79
C GLN A 221 23.55 5.34 5.26
N ILE A 222 23.70 6.50 4.61
CA ILE A 222 22.59 7.26 4.02
C ILE A 222 22.85 7.38 2.52
N ALA A 223 21.84 7.04 1.70
CA ALA A 223 21.88 7.28 0.26
C ALA A 223 20.63 8.02 -0.18
N TRP A 224 20.75 8.90 -1.17
CA TRP A 224 19.63 9.67 -1.66
C TRP A 224 19.69 9.93 -3.15
N MET A 225 18.53 10.21 -3.74
CA MET A 225 18.36 10.67 -5.11
C MET A 225 17.47 11.91 -5.12
N SER A 226 17.64 12.72 -6.15
CA SER A 226 16.87 13.96 -6.36
C SER A 226 16.17 13.91 -7.70
N ILE A 227 14.85 14.09 -7.71
CA ILE A 227 14.01 14.06 -8.89
C ILE A 227 13.39 15.44 -9.08
N SER A 228 14.01 16.24 -9.96
CA SER A 228 13.51 17.57 -10.29
C SER A 228 12.34 17.51 -11.26
N GLY A 229 11.51 18.56 -11.27
CA GLY A 229 10.47 18.70 -12.26
C GLY A 229 11.00 18.74 -13.71
N ALA A 230 12.21 19.28 -13.91
CA ALA A 230 12.89 19.27 -15.21
C ALA A 230 13.25 17.86 -15.65
N LEU A 231 13.73 17.01 -14.73
CA LEU A 231 14.06 15.61 -14.98
C LEU A 231 12.81 14.82 -15.38
N ILE A 232 11.69 14.99 -14.65
CA ILE A 232 10.41 14.33 -14.96
C ILE A 232 9.95 14.70 -16.37
N ARG A 233 9.99 16.00 -16.71
CA ARG A 233 9.58 16.47 -18.05
C ARG A 233 10.49 15.98 -19.15
N SER A 234 11.80 15.86 -18.92
CA SER A 234 12.75 15.44 -19.96
C SER A 234 12.55 14.02 -20.46
N VAL A 235 11.92 13.17 -19.64
CA VAL A 235 11.61 11.77 -19.97
C VAL A 235 10.11 11.51 -20.14
N GLU A 236 9.29 12.58 -20.12
CA GLU A 236 7.83 12.51 -20.21
C GLU A 236 7.19 11.59 -19.15
N ALA A 237 7.80 11.54 -17.95
CA ALA A 237 7.32 10.74 -16.84
C ALA A 237 6.16 11.41 -16.10
N SER A 238 5.39 10.61 -15.38
CA SER A 238 4.32 11.02 -14.47
C SER A 238 4.55 10.42 -13.08
N ASP A 239 3.68 10.76 -12.15
CA ASP A 239 3.76 10.34 -10.75
C ASP A 239 3.87 8.84 -10.54
N GLN A 240 3.10 8.07 -11.30
CA GLN A 240 3.12 6.61 -11.23
C GLN A 240 4.48 5.99 -11.58
N HIS A 241 5.30 6.66 -12.40
CA HIS A 241 6.62 6.15 -12.81
C HIS A 241 7.70 6.39 -11.74
N ILE A 242 7.42 7.21 -10.72
CA ILE A 242 8.34 7.53 -9.61
C ILE A 242 8.27 6.47 -8.50
N GLU A 243 7.17 5.75 -8.45
CA GLU A 243 6.98 4.72 -7.45
C GLU A 243 8.07 3.64 -7.53
N GLY A 244 8.56 3.22 -6.37
CA GLY A 244 9.61 2.21 -6.30
C GLY A 244 11.04 2.71 -6.49
N LEU A 245 11.28 3.94 -6.99
CA LEU A 245 12.64 4.47 -7.18
C LEU A 245 13.44 4.51 -5.88
N ILE A 246 12.80 4.73 -4.74
CA ILE A 246 13.45 4.75 -3.42
C ILE A 246 14.09 3.41 -3.04
N ASN A 247 13.69 2.31 -3.66
CA ASN A 247 14.28 1.01 -3.40
C ASN A 247 15.70 0.88 -3.95
N TYR A 248 16.09 1.69 -4.94
CA TYR A 248 17.44 1.62 -5.53
C TYR A 248 18.53 2.11 -4.56
N PRO A 249 18.45 3.32 -3.97
CA PRO A 249 19.42 3.71 -2.95
C PRO A 249 19.39 2.78 -1.72
N ARG A 250 18.21 2.24 -1.34
CA ARG A 250 18.10 1.26 -0.25
C ARG A 250 18.85 -0.04 -0.52
N LYS A 251 18.99 -0.48 -1.78
CA LYS A 251 19.71 -1.72 -2.16
C LYS A 251 21.23 -1.63 -1.98
N ILE A 252 21.80 -0.43 -1.84
CA ILE A 252 23.24 -0.27 -1.68
C ILE A 252 23.70 -0.96 -0.40
N LYS A 253 24.76 -1.75 -0.49
CA LYS A 253 25.37 -2.43 0.67
C LYS A 253 25.87 -1.39 1.68
N GLY A 254 25.54 -1.56 2.95
CA GLY A 254 25.91 -0.61 4.03
C GLY A 254 24.90 0.53 4.24
N VAL A 255 24.05 0.84 3.27
CA VAL A 255 23.01 1.86 3.44
C VAL A 255 21.91 1.35 4.35
N GLU A 256 21.64 2.10 5.40
CA GLU A 256 20.52 1.90 6.33
C GLU A 256 19.32 2.78 5.97
N LEU A 257 19.57 4.04 5.59
CA LEU A 257 18.53 5.03 5.28
C LEU A 257 18.62 5.45 3.82
N ALA A 258 17.53 5.26 3.08
CA ALA A 258 17.36 5.75 1.72
C ALA A 258 16.36 6.91 1.70
N ILE A 259 16.68 7.96 0.93
CA ILE A 259 15.87 9.17 0.78
C ILE A 259 15.67 9.47 -0.70
N VAL A 260 14.43 9.82 -1.10
CA VAL A 260 14.16 10.38 -2.42
C VAL A 260 13.51 11.74 -2.23
N PHE A 261 14.15 12.76 -2.80
CA PHE A 261 13.62 14.11 -2.91
C PHE A 261 12.95 14.29 -4.26
N ARG A 262 11.70 14.72 -4.27
CA ARG A 262 10.93 14.97 -5.48
C ARG A 262 10.35 16.38 -5.46
N GLU A 263 10.69 17.20 -6.43
CA GLU A 263 10.03 18.49 -6.65
C GLU A 263 8.56 18.25 -7.06
N LEU A 264 7.62 18.80 -6.29
CA LEU A 264 6.22 18.91 -6.69
C LEU A 264 5.98 20.17 -7.51
N ASP A 265 6.60 21.27 -7.09
CA ASP A 265 6.68 22.57 -7.76
C ASP A 265 7.93 23.33 -7.29
N GLU A 266 8.05 24.61 -7.64
CA GLU A 266 9.24 25.43 -7.31
C GLU A 266 9.45 25.65 -5.80
N GLN A 267 8.42 25.43 -4.98
CA GLN A 267 8.40 25.74 -3.54
C GLN A 267 8.01 24.55 -2.67
N ARG A 268 7.78 23.37 -3.23
CA ARG A 268 7.40 22.19 -2.46
C ARG A 268 8.13 20.94 -2.93
N VAL A 269 8.64 20.22 -1.96
CA VAL A 269 9.37 18.96 -2.18
C VAL A 269 8.72 17.84 -1.38
N LYS A 270 8.32 16.78 -2.05
CA LYS A 270 7.94 15.52 -1.40
C LYS A 270 9.21 14.74 -1.09
N VAL A 271 9.35 14.33 0.16
CA VAL A 271 10.48 13.52 0.62
C VAL A 271 9.97 12.17 1.06
N SER A 272 10.52 11.12 0.48
CA SER A 272 10.23 9.73 0.83
C SER A 272 11.41 9.12 1.57
N PHE A 273 11.13 8.35 2.60
CA PHE A 273 12.11 7.68 3.44
C PHE A 273 11.89 6.18 3.46
N ARG A 274 12.97 5.42 3.41
CA ARG A 274 12.97 3.96 3.67
C ARG A 274 14.18 3.60 4.50
N SER A 275 13.99 2.77 5.53
CA SER A 275 15.10 2.20 6.30
C SER A 275 15.14 0.68 6.15
N LYS A 276 16.27 0.05 6.56
CA LYS A 276 16.40 -1.41 6.54
C LYS A 276 16.07 -2.02 7.90
N TYR A 277 16.79 -1.63 8.94
CA TYR A 277 16.77 -2.38 10.20
C TYR A 277 16.61 -1.52 11.46
N GLN A 278 17.28 -0.38 11.54
CA GLN A 278 17.47 0.34 12.81
C GLN A 278 16.71 1.66 12.88
N VAL A 279 16.71 2.43 11.81
CA VAL A 279 16.17 3.80 11.80
C VAL A 279 14.65 3.80 11.70
N ASP A 280 13.99 4.43 12.67
CA ASP A 280 12.56 4.74 12.57
C ASP A 280 12.36 6.00 11.72
N VAL A 281 11.97 5.78 10.47
CA VAL A 281 11.75 6.88 9.52
C VAL A 281 10.42 7.61 9.74
N ASN A 282 9.50 7.04 10.52
CA ASN A 282 8.27 7.74 10.89
C ASN A 282 8.56 8.90 11.83
N LEU A 283 9.46 8.72 12.81
CA LEU A 283 9.93 9.80 13.67
C LEU A 283 10.63 10.91 12.87
N LEU A 284 11.44 10.55 11.87
CA LEU A 284 12.08 11.53 11.00
C LEU A 284 11.05 12.32 10.18
N ALA A 285 10.09 11.64 9.54
CA ALA A 285 9.03 12.29 8.78
C ALA A 285 8.16 13.19 9.66
N GLY A 286 7.86 12.75 10.88
CA GLY A 286 7.06 13.49 11.87
C GLY A 286 7.66 14.86 12.23
N LYS A 287 9.00 15.00 12.24
CA LYS A 287 9.66 16.31 12.46
C LYS A 287 9.28 17.35 11.38
N PHE A 288 8.81 16.90 10.23
CA PHE A 288 8.44 17.74 9.08
C PHE A 288 6.94 17.65 8.75
N GLY A 289 6.11 17.31 9.75
CA GLY A 289 4.66 17.23 9.57
C GLY A 289 4.18 16.06 8.70
N GLY A 290 5.06 15.07 8.46
CA GLY A 290 4.74 13.86 7.72
C GLY A 290 4.50 12.67 8.65
N GLY A 291 4.48 11.46 8.06
CA GLY A 291 4.24 10.22 8.80
C GLY A 291 4.33 8.99 7.90
N GLY A 292 3.95 7.85 8.47
CA GLY A 292 3.96 6.54 7.82
C GLY A 292 4.32 5.42 8.79
N HIS A 293 4.96 4.39 8.27
CA HIS A 293 5.43 3.26 9.07
C HIS A 293 6.88 3.46 9.53
N VAL A 294 7.29 2.67 10.52
CA VAL A 294 8.66 2.67 11.07
C VAL A 294 9.74 2.55 10.00
N ARG A 295 9.50 1.76 8.93
CA ARG A 295 10.45 1.52 7.82
C ARG A 295 10.12 2.25 6.53
N ALA A 296 8.97 2.89 6.44
CA ALA A 296 8.46 3.52 5.22
C ALA A 296 7.60 4.73 5.54
N SER A 297 8.11 5.94 5.35
CA SER A 297 7.39 7.17 5.64
C SER A 297 7.72 8.27 4.65
N GLY A 298 7.04 9.40 4.74
CA GLY A 298 7.29 10.56 3.91
C GLY A 298 6.69 11.83 4.47
N CYS A 299 7.14 12.96 3.93
CA CYS A 299 6.63 14.28 4.24
C CYS A 299 6.63 15.17 3.00
N THR A 300 5.92 16.29 3.05
CA THR A 300 6.02 17.35 2.08
C THR A 300 6.56 18.58 2.81
N VAL A 301 7.63 19.16 2.28
CA VAL A 301 8.34 20.29 2.91
C VAL A 301 8.32 21.47 1.95
N ASP A 302 7.94 22.64 2.47
CA ASP A 302 8.00 23.90 1.74
C ASP A 302 9.46 24.36 1.58
N GLY A 303 9.82 24.76 0.37
CA GLY A 303 11.15 25.23 0.02
C GLY A 303 11.66 24.65 -1.30
N ARG A 304 12.78 25.23 -1.79
CA ARG A 304 13.45 24.74 -3.00
C ARG A 304 14.19 23.44 -2.71
N LEU A 305 14.29 22.57 -3.72
CA LEU A 305 14.92 21.26 -3.61
C LEU A 305 16.27 21.26 -2.88
N ALA A 306 17.16 22.21 -3.20
CA ALA A 306 18.48 22.31 -2.57
C ALA A 306 18.40 22.60 -1.05
N GLN A 307 17.52 23.50 -0.64
CA GLN A 307 17.31 23.88 0.76
C GLN A 307 16.69 22.74 1.56
N VAL A 308 15.63 22.11 1.00
CA VAL A 308 14.98 20.96 1.64
C VAL A 308 15.94 19.78 1.76
N LYS A 309 16.76 19.52 0.72
CA LYS A 309 17.79 18.47 0.76
C LYS A 309 18.78 18.71 1.90
N GLU A 310 19.31 19.92 2.03
CA GLU A 310 20.26 20.25 3.11
C GLU A 310 19.63 20.06 4.50
N LEU A 311 18.41 20.57 4.70
CA LEU A 311 17.68 20.47 5.96
C LEU A 311 17.43 19.00 6.36
N ILE A 312 16.89 18.20 5.46
CA ILE A 312 16.58 16.79 5.71
C ILE A 312 17.84 15.97 5.95
N LEU A 313 18.90 16.18 5.16
CA LEU A 313 20.16 15.44 5.32
C LEU A 313 20.87 15.79 6.63
N LYS A 314 20.71 16.99 7.15
CA LYS A 314 21.21 17.38 8.48
C LYS A 314 20.53 16.53 9.56
N GLU A 315 19.20 16.54 9.61
CA GLU A 315 18.43 15.76 10.57
C GLU A 315 18.68 14.24 10.44
N ALA A 316 18.77 13.74 9.20
CA ALA A 316 19.10 12.36 8.93
C ALA A 316 20.47 11.93 9.48
N LYS A 317 21.49 12.79 9.36
CA LYS A 317 22.84 12.51 9.89
C LYS A 317 22.86 12.47 11.42
N ASP A 318 22.06 13.28 12.09
CA ASP A 318 22.02 13.34 13.56
C ASP A 318 21.46 12.05 14.16
N LEU A 319 20.56 11.36 13.47
CA LEU A 319 20.07 10.02 13.88
C LEU A 319 21.20 8.98 14.00
N PHE A 320 22.24 9.08 13.18
CA PHE A 320 23.38 8.15 13.23
C PHE A 320 24.46 8.56 14.23
N ARG A 321 24.50 9.84 14.64
CA ARG A 321 25.41 10.33 15.68
C ARG A 321 24.92 9.96 17.08
N GLU A 322 23.63 10.06 17.34
CA GLU A 322 23.04 9.72 18.63
C GLU A 322 23.09 8.22 18.92
N GLY A 323 22.92 7.36 17.88
CA GLY A 323 23.02 5.89 18.02
C GLY A 323 24.43 5.36 18.31
N SER A 324 25.49 6.15 18.10
CA SER A 324 26.88 5.77 18.40
C SER A 324 27.25 5.96 19.88
N HIS A 325 26.48 6.71 20.67
CA HIS A 325 26.74 6.96 22.10
C HIS A 325 26.03 5.96 23.04
N GLY A 326 25.13 5.11 22.51
CA GLY A 326 24.37 4.12 23.31
C GLY A 326 24.94 2.69 23.33
N ARG A 327 26.10 2.41 22.74
CA ARG A 327 26.65 1.05 22.65
C ARG A 327 27.84 0.78 23.58
N HIS A 328 28.03 1.58 24.62
CA HIS A 328 29.02 1.30 25.68
C HIS A 328 28.34 1.47 27.07
N SER A 329 27.55 0.48 27.43
CA SER A 329 27.29 0.15 28.83
C SER A 329 26.67 -1.24 28.93
#